data_2243bed2d0a0c6a2614778f8656b97c2
#
_entry.id   2243bed2d0a0c6a2614778f8656b97c2
#
_cell.length_a   1.000
_cell.length_b   1.000
_cell.length_c   1.000
_cell.angle_alpha   90.00
_cell.angle_beta   90.00
_cell.angle_gamma   90.00
#
_symmetry.space_group_name_H-M   'P 1'
#
loop_
_entity.id
_entity.type
_entity.pdbx_description
1 polymer ?
#
loop_
_entity_poly.entity_id
_entity_poly.type
_entity_poly.pdbx_seq_one_letter_code
_entity_poly.pdbx_strand_id
1 'polypeptide(L)'
;SGTKIWHFSHVMKNSKIGRNCVIGQNVAIGPAAVIGDGCKIQNNVSVYQGVTLEKGVFCGPSMVFTNIINPRAEISRKAEFKPTLVRRGATIGANATILCGATIGRYAFIGAGAVVTKDVPDHALVLGNPARPVGHMCVCGARLPDGEWEEADCPACGRSFRQSGGGLEAR
;
A
#
# COMPACT_ATOMS: atom_id res chain seq x y z
N SER A 1 -4.18 19.90 -9.22
CA SER A 1 -5.13 20.61 -8.33
C SER A 1 -6.08 19.63 -7.66
N GLY A 2 -6.86 20.08 -6.65
CA GLY A 2 -7.81 19.23 -5.92
C GLY A 2 -7.23 18.42 -4.77
N THR A 3 -5.92 18.39 -4.56
CA THR A 3 -5.29 17.74 -3.42
C THR A 3 -5.50 18.55 -2.16
N LYS A 4 -5.89 17.87 -1.07
CA LYS A 4 -6.10 18.43 0.27
C LYS A 4 -5.03 17.89 1.21
N ILE A 5 -4.41 18.78 1.98
CA ILE A 5 -3.40 18.45 3.01
C ILE A 5 -3.90 19.03 4.34
N TRP A 6 -4.05 18.18 5.33
CA TRP A 6 -4.56 18.57 6.64
C TRP A 6 -3.45 19.07 7.56
N HIS A 7 -3.83 19.59 8.72
CA HIS A 7 -2.96 20.25 9.67
C HIS A 7 -1.78 19.38 10.14
N PHE A 8 -0.68 20.04 10.48
CA PHE A 8 0.54 19.44 11.01
C PHE A 8 1.24 18.44 10.09
N SER A 9 0.90 18.45 8.80
CA SER A 9 1.58 17.62 7.81
C SER A 9 2.82 18.32 7.29
N HIS A 10 3.89 17.54 7.06
CA HIS A 10 5.16 18.03 6.57
C HIS A 10 5.49 17.42 5.20
N VAL A 11 5.69 18.25 4.19
CA VAL A 11 6.04 17.83 2.83
C VAL A 11 7.46 18.28 2.54
N MET A 12 8.36 17.33 2.36
CA MET A 12 9.79 17.60 2.14
C MET A 12 10.10 17.83 0.67
N LYS A 13 11.30 18.37 0.43
CA LYS A 13 11.78 18.74 -0.90
C LYS A 13 11.75 17.59 -1.90
N ASN A 14 11.53 17.93 -3.17
CA ASN A 14 11.55 16.98 -4.31
C ASN A 14 10.49 15.87 -4.25
N SER A 15 9.59 15.87 -3.27
CA SER A 15 8.45 14.95 -3.27
C SER A 15 7.47 15.32 -4.40
N LYS A 16 6.81 14.31 -4.94
CA LYS A 16 5.80 14.48 -6.00
C LYS A 16 4.45 14.00 -5.48
N ILE A 17 3.45 14.86 -5.48
CA ILE A 17 2.08 14.54 -5.06
C ILE A 17 1.14 14.80 -6.24
N GLY A 18 0.39 13.78 -6.61
CA GLY A 18 -0.58 13.82 -7.69
C GLY A 18 -1.80 14.68 -7.39
N ARG A 19 -2.81 14.60 -8.27
CA ARG A 19 -4.06 15.34 -8.17
C ARG A 19 -5.08 14.59 -7.31
N ASN A 20 -6.02 15.35 -6.71
CA ASN A 20 -7.15 14.80 -5.96
C ASN A 20 -6.76 13.85 -4.81
N CYS A 21 -5.56 14.04 -4.23
CA CYS A 21 -5.14 13.30 -3.05
C CYS A 21 -5.75 13.89 -1.78
N VAL A 22 -5.88 13.05 -0.77
CA VAL A 22 -6.23 13.47 0.59
C VAL A 22 -5.10 13.02 1.51
N ILE A 23 -4.38 14.00 2.06
CA ILE A 23 -3.29 13.78 3.02
C ILE A 23 -3.83 14.15 4.39
N GLY A 24 -3.92 13.17 5.26
CA GLY A 24 -4.46 13.30 6.62
C GLY A 24 -3.61 14.17 7.52
N GLN A 25 -4.04 14.34 8.74
CA GLN A 25 -3.35 15.12 9.76
C GLN A 25 -2.06 14.41 10.21
N ASN A 26 -1.02 15.21 10.52
CA ASN A 26 0.24 14.69 11.05
C ASN A 26 0.91 13.64 10.14
N VAL A 27 0.86 13.88 8.83
CA VAL A 27 1.53 13.04 7.81
C VAL A 27 2.87 13.64 7.46
N ALA A 28 3.93 12.81 7.43
CA ALA A 28 5.24 13.21 6.94
C ALA A 28 5.51 12.61 5.57
N ILE A 29 5.75 13.45 4.57
CA ILE A 29 6.14 13.01 3.23
C ILE A 29 7.61 13.32 3.03
N GLY A 30 8.41 12.27 2.98
CA GLY A 30 9.86 12.32 2.88
C GLY A 30 10.38 12.88 1.55
N PRO A 31 11.67 13.20 1.48
CA PRO A 31 12.24 13.76 0.27
C PRO A 31 12.14 12.76 -0.88
N ALA A 32 11.83 13.27 -2.07
CA ALA A 32 11.69 12.49 -3.31
C ALA A 32 10.65 11.33 -3.27
N ALA A 33 9.79 11.26 -2.25
CA ALA A 33 8.66 10.33 -2.25
C ALA A 33 7.69 10.65 -3.38
N VAL A 34 7.07 9.62 -3.96
CA VAL A 34 6.14 9.78 -5.10
C VAL A 34 4.76 9.27 -4.70
N ILE A 35 3.75 10.13 -4.83
CA ILE A 35 2.36 9.84 -4.52
C ILE A 35 1.52 10.10 -5.77
N GLY A 36 0.92 9.06 -6.33
CA GLY A 36 0.06 9.10 -7.50
C GLY A 36 -1.27 9.81 -7.27
N ASP A 37 -2.02 10.01 -8.34
CA ASP A 37 -3.33 10.67 -8.30
C ASP A 37 -4.33 9.90 -7.42
N GLY A 38 -5.20 10.62 -6.72
CA GLY A 38 -6.31 10.06 -5.97
C GLY A 38 -5.94 9.23 -4.73
N CYS A 39 -4.68 9.26 -4.30
CA CYS A 39 -4.27 8.58 -3.08
C CYS A 39 -4.91 9.19 -1.84
N LYS A 40 -5.22 8.33 -0.87
CA LYS A 40 -5.69 8.73 0.46
C LYS A 40 -4.72 8.23 1.51
N ILE A 41 -4.03 9.13 2.17
CA ILE A 41 -3.11 8.83 3.25
C ILE A 41 -3.74 9.34 4.54
N GLN A 42 -4.06 8.43 5.44
CA GLN A 42 -4.74 8.76 6.68
C GLN A 42 -3.74 9.33 7.71
N ASN A 43 -4.26 9.73 8.87
CA ASN A 43 -3.50 10.41 9.91
C ASN A 43 -2.29 9.59 10.41
N ASN A 44 -1.24 10.29 10.83
CA ASN A 44 -0.05 9.72 11.48
C ASN A 44 0.75 8.74 10.60
N VAL A 45 0.80 8.95 9.30
CA VAL A 45 1.57 8.13 8.36
C VAL A 45 2.84 8.86 7.93
N SER A 46 3.97 8.16 7.93
CA SER A 46 5.22 8.64 7.35
C SER A 46 5.50 7.90 6.04
N VAL A 47 5.52 8.64 4.94
CA VAL A 47 5.90 8.14 3.61
C VAL A 47 7.36 8.50 3.37
N TYR A 48 8.26 7.56 3.59
CA TYR A 48 9.70 7.81 3.53
C TYR A 48 10.23 7.98 2.10
N GLN A 49 11.47 8.45 2.02
CA GLN A 49 12.25 8.44 0.78
C GLN A 49 12.29 7.03 0.18
N GLY A 50 12.10 6.91 -1.14
CA GLY A 50 12.08 5.63 -1.84
C GLY A 50 10.71 4.94 -1.87
N VAL A 51 9.70 5.48 -1.19
CA VAL A 51 8.33 4.99 -1.30
C VAL A 51 7.65 5.60 -2.51
N THR A 52 7.07 4.74 -3.35
CA THR A 52 6.20 5.12 -4.46
C THR A 52 4.81 4.54 -4.25
N LEU A 53 3.81 5.41 -4.19
CA LEU A 53 2.40 5.06 -4.19
C LEU A 53 1.83 5.35 -5.59
N GLU A 54 1.34 4.33 -6.28
CA GLU A 54 0.64 4.51 -7.55
C GLU A 54 -0.77 5.11 -7.33
N LYS A 55 -1.49 5.35 -8.42
CA LYS A 55 -2.84 5.96 -8.40
C LYS A 55 -3.81 5.20 -7.49
N GLY A 56 -4.56 5.94 -6.67
CA GLY A 56 -5.68 5.41 -5.90
C GLY A 56 -5.30 4.52 -4.71
N VAL A 57 -4.06 4.59 -4.24
CA VAL A 57 -3.62 3.86 -3.05
C VAL A 57 -4.26 4.44 -1.80
N PHE A 58 -4.71 3.57 -0.91
CA PHE A 58 -5.17 3.92 0.42
C PHE A 58 -4.18 3.47 1.49
N CYS A 59 -3.71 4.41 2.31
CA CYS A 59 -2.89 4.16 3.50
C CYS A 59 -3.73 4.42 4.75
N GLY A 60 -4.03 3.39 5.51
CA GLY A 60 -4.80 3.46 6.76
C GLY A 60 -4.07 4.24 7.86
N PRO A 61 -4.80 4.72 8.89
CA PRO A 61 -4.22 5.52 9.95
C PRO A 61 -3.11 4.75 10.68
N SER A 62 -2.03 5.47 10.99
CA SER A 62 -0.88 4.95 11.73
C SER A 62 -0.20 3.72 11.11
N MET A 63 -0.41 3.44 9.82
CA MET A 63 0.39 2.43 9.15
C MET A 63 1.84 2.91 9.01
N VAL A 64 2.77 1.98 8.90
CA VAL A 64 4.21 2.26 8.93
C VAL A 64 4.89 1.71 7.69
N PHE A 65 5.64 2.57 6.99
CA PHE A 65 6.69 2.14 6.07
C PHE A 65 8.02 2.12 6.81
N THR A 66 8.89 1.16 6.52
CA THR A 66 10.31 1.23 6.88
C THR A 66 11.13 1.66 5.67
N ASN A 67 12.39 2.04 5.86
CA ASN A 67 13.30 2.40 4.77
C ASN A 67 14.62 1.65 4.81
N ILE A 68 14.88 0.95 5.92
CA ILE A 68 16.10 0.16 6.13
C ILE A 68 15.76 -1.11 6.91
N ILE A 69 16.50 -2.21 6.64
CA ILE A 69 16.20 -3.52 7.25
C ILE A 69 16.78 -3.62 8.67
N ASN A 70 17.99 -3.16 8.86
CA ASN A 70 18.76 -3.37 10.09
C ASN A 70 19.41 -2.07 10.59
N PRO A 71 18.61 -1.10 11.08
CA PRO A 71 19.14 0.17 11.57
C PRO A 71 20.00 0.00 12.82
N ARG A 72 20.98 0.88 12.96
CA ARG A 72 21.75 1.09 14.18
C ARG A 72 21.97 2.58 14.38
N ALA A 73 21.81 3.08 15.59
CA ALA A 73 21.91 4.51 15.87
C ALA A 73 23.30 5.08 15.54
N GLU A 74 24.35 4.33 15.83
CA GLU A 74 25.74 4.75 15.65
C GLU A 74 26.27 4.52 14.23
N ILE A 75 25.52 3.82 13.36
CA ILE A 75 25.99 3.46 12.02
C ILE A 75 25.07 4.10 10.98
N SER A 76 25.60 5.03 10.21
CA SER A 76 24.86 5.61 9.10
C SER A 76 24.69 4.59 7.96
N ARG A 77 23.44 4.22 7.66
CA ARG A 77 23.07 3.29 6.59
C ARG A 77 22.20 3.96 5.52
N LYS A 78 22.33 5.26 5.33
CA LYS A 78 21.52 6.03 4.37
C LYS A 78 21.67 5.55 2.94
N ALA A 79 22.81 4.95 2.60
CA ALA A 79 23.07 4.35 1.27
C ALA A 79 22.34 2.99 1.07
N GLU A 80 21.81 2.39 2.15
CA GLU A 80 21.17 1.08 2.12
C GLU A 80 19.63 1.17 2.10
N PHE A 81 19.07 2.37 1.90
CA PHE A 81 17.61 2.55 1.79
C PHE A 81 17.05 1.72 0.65
N LYS A 82 16.05 0.90 0.95
CA LYS A 82 15.35 0.08 -0.05
C LYS A 82 14.04 0.72 -0.47
N PRO A 83 13.75 0.76 -1.77
CA PRO A 83 12.49 1.30 -2.27
C PRO A 83 11.31 0.40 -1.88
N THR A 84 10.14 0.99 -1.75
CA THR A 84 8.86 0.28 -1.60
C THR A 84 7.91 0.76 -2.68
N LEU A 85 7.33 -0.16 -3.43
CA LEU A 85 6.34 0.14 -4.45
C LEU A 85 4.96 -0.35 -4.00
N VAL A 86 4.00 0.58 -3.93
CA VAL A 86 2.59 0.24 -3.71
C VAL A 86 1.83 0.51 -4.99
N ARG A 87 1.36 -0.55 -5.62
CA ARG A 87 0.71 -0.48 -6.93
C ARG A 87 -0.72 0.03 -6.83
N ARG A 88 -1.26 0.37 -7.99
CA ARG A 88 -2.57 1.01 -8.17
C ARG A 88 -3.67 0.34 -7.35
N GLY A 89 -4.44 1.16 -6.64
CA GLY A 89 -5.65 0.73 -5.93
C GLY A 89 -5.42 -0.15 -4.70
N ALA A 90 -4.17 -0.41 -4.33
CA ALA A 90 -3.88 -1.19 -3.13
C ALA A 90 -4.36 -0.46 -1.86
N THR A 91 -4.79 -1.24 -0.87
CA THR A 91 -5.22 -0.78 0.44
C THR A 91 -4.29 -1.32 1.51
N ILE A 92 -3.77 -0.44 2.35
CA ILE A 92 -2.98 -0.79 3.52
C ILE A 92 -3.80 -0.45 4.76
N GLY A 93 -4.12 -1.45 5.57
CA GLY A 93 -4.94 -1.31 6.78
C GLY A 93 -4.26 -0.51 7.88
N ALA A 94 -5.05 -0.05 8.84
CA ALA A 94 -4.55 0.70 10.00
C ALA A 94 -3.48 -0.09 10.77
N ASN A 95 -2.46 0.59 11.27
CA ASN A 95 -1.36 0.00 12.03
C ASN A 95 -0.58 -1.13 11.33
N ALA A 96 -0.79 -1.35 10.03
CA ALA A 96 0.03 -2.30 9.30
C ALA A 96 1.46 -1.79 9.14
N THR A 97 2.43 -2.70 9.08
CA THR A 97 3.84 -2.38 8.85
C THR A 97 4.30 -3.00 7.53
N ILE A 98 4.87 -2.18 6.67
CA ILE A 98 5.45 -2.61 5.38
C ILE A 98 6.96 -2.51 5.45
N LEU A 99 7.65 -3.64 5.40
CA LEU A 99 9.10 -3.65 5.33
C LEU A 99 9.56 -3.12 3.96
N CYS A 100 10.62 -2.32 3.99
CA CYS A 100 11.22 -1.78 2.78
C CYS A 100 11.75 -2.88 1.85
N GLY A 101 11.71 -2.61 0.56
CA GLY A 101 12.06 -3.57 -0.49
C GLY A 101 10.87 -4.38 -1.01
N ALA A 102 9.70 -4.31 -0.35
CA ALA A 102 8.52 -5.03 -0.79
C ALA A 102 7.74 -4.27 -1.88
N THR A 103 7.16 -5.03 -2.80
CA THR A 103 6.15 -4.56 -3.75
C THR A 103 4.77 -5.04 -3.29
N ILE A 104 3.83 -4.09 -3.17
CA ILE A 104 2.42 -4.39 -2.90
C ILE A 104 1.67 -4.36 -4.23
N GLY A 105 1.06 -5.46 -4.60
CA GLY A 105 0.38 -5.65 -5.88
C GLY A 105 -0.85 -4.75 -6.07
N ARG A 106 -1.34 -4.70 -7.31
CA ARG A 106 -2.53 -3.92 -7.65
C ARG A 106 -3.74 -4.45 -6.91
N TYR A 107 -4.51 -3.53 -6.32
CA TYR A 107 -5.72 -3.86 -5.57
C TYR A 107 -5.51 -4.89 -4.45
N ALA A 108 -4.26 -5.15 -4.04
CA ALA A 108 -3.97 -5.94 -2.87
C ALA A 108 -4.51 -5.27 -1.61
N PHE A 109 -4.89 -6.06 -0.65
CA PHE A 109 -5.44 -5.58 0.61
C PHE A 109 -4.60 -6.12 1.78
N ILE A 110 -3.93 -5.22 2.46
CA ILE A 110 -3.17 -5.50 3.67
C ILE A 110 -4.10 -5.26 4.86
N GLY A 111 -4.39 -6.29 5.63
CA GLY A 111 -5.24 -6.16 6.81
C GLY A 111 -4.64 -5.29 7.89
N ALA A 112 -5.50 -4.74 8.75
CA ALA A 112 -5.05 -3.93 9.88
C ALA A 112 -4.08 -4.71 10.79
N GLY A 113 -3.01 -4.06 11.24
CA GLY A 113 -1.99 -4.66 12.09
C GLY A 113 -1.10 -5.71 11.43
N ALA A 114 -1.25 -5.98 10.14
CA ALA A 114 -0.41 -6.95 9.44
C ALA A 114 1.03 -6.46 9.27
N VAL A 115 2.00 -7.40 9.30
CA VAL A 115 3.43 -7.09 9.06
C VAL A 115 3.86 -7.74 7.75
N VAL A 116 3.98 -6.94 6.71
CA VAL A 116 4.39 -7.39 5.37
C VAL A 116 5.90 -7.46 5.28
N THR A 117 6.43 -8.65 5.05
CA THR A 117 7.87 -8.95 4.99
C THR A 117 8.35 -9.36 3.60
N LYS A 118 7.44 -9.52 2.63
CA LYS A 118 7.70 -9.98 1.26
C LYS A 118 6.73 -9.29 0.30
N ASP A 119 6.96 -9.45 -0.98
CA ASP A 119 6.04 -8.99 -2.02
C ASP A 119 4.64 -9.59 -1.83
N VAL A 120 3.64 -8.78 -2.16
CA VAL A 120 2.22 -9.16 -2.10
C VAL A 120 1.68 -9.17 -3.53
N PRO A 121 1.11 -10.29 -4.00
CA PRO A 121 0.54 -10.37 -5.34
C PRO A 121 -0.62 -9.42 -5.58
N ASP A 122 -0.93 -9.16 -6.86
CA ASP A 122 -2.10 -8.40 -7.26
C ASP A 122 -3.37 -9.07 -6.70
N HIS A 123 -4.31 -8.26 -6.20
CA HIS A 123 -5.57 -8.71 -5.60
C HIS A 123 -5.49 -9.57 -4.34
N ALA A 124 -4.30 -9.88 -3.82
CA ALA A 124 -4.18 -10.72 -2.62
C ALA A 124 -4.71 -9.99 -1.37
N LEU A 125 -5.47 -10.71 -0.56
CA LEU A 125 -5.77 -10.34 0.83
C LEU A 125 -4.74 -10.98 1.73
N VAL A 126 -3.98 -10.17 2.48
CA VAL A 126 -2.97 -10.67 3.42
C VAL A 126 -3.23 -10.16 4.83
N LEU A 127 -3.11 -11.04 5.81
CA LEU A 127 -3.34 -10.78 7.24
C LEU A 127 -2.19 -11.34 8.08
N GLY A 128 -2.05 -10.82 9.28
CA GLY A 128 -1.22 -11.39 10.35
C GLY A 128 0.21 -10.86 10.43
N ASN A 129 0.98 -11.41 11.37
CA ASN A 129 2.39 -11.12 11.60
C ASN A 129 3.18 -12.44 11.73
N PRO A 130 4.02 -12.77 10.75
CA PRO A 130 4.15 -12.14 9.45
C PRO A 130 2.92 -12.30 8.57
N ALA A 131 2.64 -11.33 7.69
CA ALA A 131 1.49 -11.36 6.81
C ALA A 131 1.48 -12.58 5.88
N ARG A 132 0.32 -13.21 5.74
CA ARG A 132 0.10 -14.39 4.87
C ARG A 132 -1.13 -14.18 4.00
N PRO A 133 -1.13 -14.66 2.76
CA PRO A 133 -2.32 -14.67 1.91
C PRO A 133 -3.44 -15.49 2.55
N VAL A 134 -4.65 -14.93 2.58
CA VAL A 134 -5.86 -15.55 3.13
C VAL A 134 -7.05 -15.44 2.20
N GLY A 135 -6.86 -14.99 0.98
CA GLY A 135 -7.90 -14.85 -0.03
C GLY A 135 -7.58 -13.76 -1.05
N HIS A 136 -8.60 -13.33 -1.75
CA HIS A 136 -8.48 -12.33 -2.82
C HIS A 136 -9.52 -11.23 -2.69
N MET A 137 -9.19 -10.06 -3.26
CA MET A 137 -10.03 -8.86 -3.21
C MET A 137 -10.38 -8.37 -4.61
N CYS A 138 -11.62 -8.01 -4.79
CA CYS A 138 -12.08 -7.31 -5.98
C CYS A 138 -11.58 -5.86 -6.01
N VAL A 139 -11.54 -5.28 -7.20
CA VAL A 139 -11.28 -3.83 -7.40
C VAL A 139 -12.24 -2.94 -6.61
N CYS A 140 -13.48 -3.39 -6.37
CA CYS A 140 -14.46 -2.65 -5.57
C CYS A 140 -14.22 -2.74 -4.05
N GLY A 141 -13.25 -3.55 -3.60
CA GLY A 141 -12.93 -3.75 -2.19
C GLY A 141 -13.70 -4.87 -1.50
N ALA A 142 -14.57 -5.61 -2.21
CA ALA A 142 -15.21 -6.79 -1.67
C ALA A 142 -14.26 -8.01 -1.73
N ARG A 143 -14.38 -8.90 -0.75
CA ARG A 143 -13.68 -10.18 -0.76
C ARG A 143 -14.28 -11.08 -1.84
N LEU A 144 -13.43 -11.73 -2.62
CA LEU A 144 -13.84 -12.76 -3.59
C LEU A 144 -14.10 -14.08 -2.86
N PRO A 145 -14.82 -15.01 -3.50
CA PRO A 145 -15.09 -16.33 -2.91
C PRO A 145 -13.82 -17.02 -2.43
N ASP A 146 -13.91 -17.77 -1.33
CA ASP A 146 -12.82 -18.57 -0.81
C ASP A 146 -12.68 -19.90 -1.59
N GLY A 147 -11.52 -20.52 -1.50
CA GLY A 147 -11.21 -21.80 -2.13
C GLY A 147 -10.53 -21.68 -3.49
N GLU A 148 -10.38 -22.79 -4.16
CA GLU A 148 -9.84 -22.88 -5.51
C GLU A 148 -10.97 -22.79 -6.53
N TRP A 149 -10.82 -21.89 -7.49
CA TRP A 149 -11.75 -21.68 -8.60
C TRP A 149 -10.99 -21.19 -9.82
N GLU A 150 -11.43 -21.61 -11.01
CA GLU A 150 -10.86 -21.13 -12.27
C GLU A 150 -11.39 -19.74 -12.61
N GLU A 151 -12.71 -19.55 -12.44
CA GLU A 151 -13.40 -18.27 -12.62
C GLU A 151 -14.35 -18.03 -11.45
N ALA A 152 -14.45 -16.77 -11.03
CA ALA A 152 -15.39 -16.34 -10.00
C ALA A 152 -15.88 -14.93 -10.23
N ASP A 153 -17.12 -14.66 -9.87
CA ASP A 153 -17.72 -13.34 -9.92
C ASP A 153 -17.67 -12.66 -8.55
N CYS A 154 -17.42 -11.37 -8.54
CA CYS A 154 -17.47 -10.59 -7.33
C CYS A 154 -18.92 -10.51 -6.81
N PRO A 155 -19.20 -10.93 -5.57
CA PRO A 155 -20.56 -10.94 -5.03
C PRO A 155 -21.17 -9.54 -4.87
N ALA A 156 -20.34 -8.49 -4.87
CA ALA A 156 -20.80 -7.12 -4.64
C ALA A 156 -20.99 -6.32 -5.93
N CYS A 157 -20.17 -6.55 -6.98
CA CYS A 157 -20.24 -5.74 -8.19
C CYS A 157 -20.32 -6.54 -9.49
N GLY A 158 -20.38 -7.88 -9.42
CA GLY A 158 -20.53 -8.78 -10.56
C GLY A 158 -19.33 -8.85 -11.51
N ARG A 159 -18.18 -8.23 -11.16
CA ARG A 159 -16.97 -8.30 -11.99
C ARG A 159 -16.40 -9.70 -11.95
N SER A 160 -16.09 -10.26 -13.13
CA SER A 160 -15.52 -11.59 -13.27
C SER A 160 -13.99 -11.56 -13.12
N PHE A 161 -13.46 -12.60 -12.53
CA PHE A 161 -12.03 -12.83 -12.32
C PHE A 161 -11.68 -14.24 -12.78
N ARG A 162 -10.45 -14.39 -13.30
CA ARG A 162 -9.86 -15.68 -13.64
C ARG A 162 -8.55 -15.85 -12.90
N GLN A 163 -8.33 -17.03 -12.29
CA GLN A 163 -7.01 -17.42 -11.80
C GLN A 163 -6.17 -17.95 -12.97
N SER A 164 -5.00 -17.36 -13.19
CA SER A 164 -4.02 -17.83 -14.18
C SER A 164 -2.65 -17.94 -13.52
N GLY A 165 -1.96 -19.03 -13.69
CA GLY A 165 -0.54 -19.39 -13.42
C GLY A 165 0.35 -18.54 -12.51
N GLY A 166 -0.21 -17.76 -11.59
CA GLY A 166 0.52 -16.89 -10.65
C GLY A 166 -0.18 -15.58 -10.30
N GLY A 167 -1.40 -15.35 -10.73
CA GLY A 167 -2.14 -14.12 -10.43
C GLY A 167 -3.62 -14.18 -10.72
N LEU A 168 -4.30 -13.09 -10.39
CA LEU A 168 -5.70 -12.88 -10.65
C LEU A 168 -5.86 -11.85 -11.77
N GLU A 169 -6.63 -12.19 -12.79
CA GLU A 169 -6.98 -11.29 -13.89
C GLU A 169 -8.44 -10.91 -13.81
N ALA A 170 -8.74 -9.60 -13.82
CA ALA A 170 -10.09 -9.06 -13.95
C ALA A 170 -10.48 -9.00 -15.45
N ARG A 171 -11.68 -9.43 -15.77
CA ARG A 171 -12.29 -9.32 -17.12
C ARG A 171 -13.27 -8.18 -17.21
#